data_bd27f42378c435da7c261581afcb7923
#
_entry.id   bd27f42378c435da7c261581afcb7923
#
_cell.length_a   1.000
_cell.length_b   1.000
_cell.length_c   1.000
_cell.angle_alpha   90.00
_cell.angle_beta   90.00
_cell.angle_gamma   90.00
#
_symmetry.space_group_name_H-M   'P 1'
#
loop_
_entity.id
_entity.type
_entity.pdbx_description
1 polymer ?
#
loop_
_entity_poly.entity_id
_entity_poly.type
_entity_poly.pdbx_seq_one_letter_code
_entity_poly.pdbx_strand_id
1 'polypeptide(L)'
;MRHRCFRPTNKRTVYKGYLFVGDELLSESGMRHHPLTPMTDPSLVRVLQRQTRHKVGLVQYATVIQGAAAVREALAGMGRGGGRHAILDSITDQHLLTLGEACADLKLATGGSLVATNALTV
;
A
#
# COMPACT_ATOMS: atom_id res chain seq x y z
N MET A 1 -2.79 11.16 21.20
CA MET A 1 -1.85 11.15 20.14
C MET A 1 -2.33 11.84 18.89
N ARG A 2 -1.46 12.30 18.09
CA ARG A 2 -1.76 13.22 17.02
C ARG A 2 -2.09 12.55 15.70
N HIS A 3 -3.13 11.79 15.63
CA HIS A 3 -3.52 11.12 14.40
C HIS A 3 -3.79 12.08 13.25
N ARG A 4 -4.29 13.25 13.56
CA ARG A 4 -4.59 14.23 12.53
C ARG A 4 -3.38 14.72 11.74
N CYS A 5 -2.19 14.49 12.25
CA CYS A 5 -0.99 14.90 11.54
C CYS A 5 -0.81 14.19 10.21
N PHE A 6 -1.36 12.99 10.11
CA PHE A 6 -1.18 12.18 8.92
C PHE A 6 -2.34 12.33 7.94
N ARG A 7 -3.53 12.51 8.46
CA ARG A 7 -4.73 12.54 7.63
C ARG A 7 -4.81 13.73 6.69
N PRO A 8 -4.58 14.95 7.15
CA PRO A 8 -4.64 16.09 6.24
C PRO A 8 -3.54 16.10 5.21
N THR A 9 -2.40 15.47 5.53
CA THR A 9 -1.23 15.53 4.68
C THR A 9 -1.32 14.60 3.49
N ASN A 10 -1.76 13.37 3.71
CA ASN A 10 -1.71 12.36 2.66
C ASN A 10 -3.02 12.18 1.92
N LYS A 11 -4.12 12.01 2.62
CA LYS A 11 -5.44 11.77 2.03
C LYS A 11 -5.40 10.77 0.87
N ARG A 12 -4.53 9.77 0.98
CA ARG A 12 -4.33 8.79 -0.07
C ARG A 12 -4.83 7.44 0.39
N THR A 13 -5.54 6.77 -0.49
CA THR A 13 -6.07 5.43 -0.23
C THR A 13 -5.74 4.52 -1.40
N VAL A 14 -5.66 3.22 -1.12
CA VAL A 14 -5.44 2.21 -2.14
C VAL A 14 -6.57 1.19 -2.05
N TYR A 15 -7.26 0.99 -3.16
CA TYR A 15 -8.33 0.02 -3.24
C TYR A 15 -8.17 -0.80 -4.51
N LYS A 16 -8.10 -2.11 -4.35
CA LYS A 16 -7.85 -3.07 -5.43
C LYS A 16 -6.59 -2.72 -6.24
N GLY A 17 -5.60 -2.18 -5.54
CA GLY A 17 -4.34 -1.78 -6.15
C GLY A 17 -4.35 -0.42 -6.83
N TYR A 18 -5.47 0.28 -6.84
CA TYR A 18 -5.58 1.61 -7.45
C TYR A 18 -5.43 2.69 -6.40
N LEU A 19 -4.57 3.65 -6.70
CA LEU A 19 -4.30 4.76 -5.78
C LEU A 19 -5.26 5.92 -6.03
N PHE A 20 -5.85 6.40 -4.94
CA PHE A 20 -6.72 7.58 -4.93
C PHE A 20 -6.05 8.70 -4.16
N VAL A 21 -6.26 9.92 -4.63
CA VAL A 21 -5.83 11.14 -3.94
C VAL A 21 -7.11 11.89 -3.58
N GLY A 22 -7.47 11.89 -2.28
CA GLY A 22 -8.78 12.36 -1.88
C GLY A 22 -9.87 11.52 -2.52
N ASP A 23 -10.76 12.15 -3.25
CA ASP A 23 -11.87 11.49 -3.93
C ASP A 23 -11.58 11.14 -5.39
N GLU A 24 -10.37 11.41 -5.86
CA GLU A 24 -10.02 11.23 -7.27
C GLU A 24 -9.00 10.13 -7.46
N LEU A 25 -9.09 9.40 -8.56
CA LEU A 25 -8.02 8.52 -8.98
C LEU A 25 -6.75 9.33 -9.21
N LEU A 26 -5.60 8.73 -8.94
CA LEU A 26 -4.31 9.38 -9.13
C LEU A 26 -4.18 10.00 -10.53
N SER A 27 -4.60 9.28 -11.56
CA SER A 27 -4.51 9.72 -12.95
C SER A 27 -5.42 10.89 -13.28
N GLU A 28 -6.41 11.18 -12.43
CA GLU A 28 -7.35 12.29 -12.61
C GLU A 28 -7.10 13.42 -11.62
N SER A 29 -6.09 13.27 -10.78
CA SER A 29 -5.72 14.26 -9.77
C SER A 29 -4.65 15.22 -10.30
N GLY A 30 -4.31 16.22 -9.50
CA GLY A 30 -3.23 17.15 -9.83
C GLY A 30 -1.87 16.48 -10.02
N MET A 31 -1.68 15.29 -9.46
CA MET A 31 -0.43 14.54 -9.60
C MET A 31 -0.17 14.09 -11.05
N ARG A 32 -1.19 14.05 -11.88
CA ARG A 32 -1.05 13.75 -13.30
C ARG A 32 -0.09 14.72 -13.99
N HIS A 33 -0.07 15.94 -13.55
CA HIS A 33 0.72 17.02 -14.14
C HIS A 33 1.96 17.38 -13.32
N HIS A 34 2.39 16.48 -12.46
CA HIS A 34 3.58 16.73 -11.63
C HIS A 34 4.78 17.00 -12.54
N PRO A 35 5.51 18.12 -12.33
CA PRO A 35 6.55 18.54 -13.25
C PRO A 35 7.73 17.59 -13.37
N LEU A 36 8.07 16.89 -12.30
CA LEU A 36 9.22 15.97 -12.31
C LEU A 36 8.79 14.51 -12.56
N THR A 37 7.67 14.10 -11.99
CA THR A 37 7.20 12.71 -12.06
C THR A 37 5.70 12.70 -12.33
N PRO A 38 5.28 12.92 -13.57
CA PRO A 38 3.83 12.85 -13.87
C PRO A 38 3.30 11.45 -13.57
N MET A 39 2.16 11.40 -12.92
CA MET A 39 1.54 10.16 -12.48
C MET A 39 0.23 9.95 -13.23
N THR A 40 0.30 9.14 -14.28
CA THR A 40 -0.82 8.92 -15.18
C THR A 40 -1.44 7.53 -15.06
N ASP A 41 -0.79 6.61 -14.35
CA ASP A 41 -1.31 5.27 -14.13
C ASP A 41 -1.66 5.07 -12.65
N PRO A 42 -2.95 4.91 -12.32
CA PRO A 42 -3.35 4.74 -10.92
C PRO A 42 -3.14 3.31 -10.39
N SER A 43 -2.82 2.34 -11.24
CA SER A 43 -2.60 0.98 -10.81
C SER A 43 -1.18 0.81 -10.27
N LEU A 44 -1.05 0.70 -8.96
CA LEU A 44 0.25 0.50 -8.32
C LEU A 44 0.88 -0.82 -8.72
N VAL A 45 0.07 -1.85 -8.94
CA VAL A 45 0.57 -3.15 -9.39
C VAL A 45 1.25 -3.02 -10.75
N ARG A 46 0.60 -2.36 -11.71
CA ARG A 46 1.20 -2.16 -13.04
C ARG A 46 2.46 -1.31 -12.98
N VAL A 47 2.41 -0.24 -12.19
CA VAL A 47 3.56 0.67 -12.06
C VAL A 47 4.77 -0.08 -11.51
N LEU A 48 4.58 -0.84 -10.45
CA LEU A 48 5.67 -1.60 -9.86
C LEU A 48 6.12 -2.74 -10.78
N GLN A 49 5.18 -3.40 -11.46
CA GLN A 49 5.51 -4.50 -12.37
C GLN A 49 6.43 -4.07 -13.52
N ARG A 50 6.30 -2.82 -13.97
CA ARG A 50 7.20 -2.28 -15.01
C ARG A 50 8.61 -2.02 -14.50
N GLN A 51 8.81 -1.96 -13.19
CA GLN A 51 10.09 -1.65 -12.57
C GLN A 51 10.84 -2.89 -12.10
N THR A 52 10.21 -4.05 -12.14
CA THR A 52 10.81 -5.29 -11.67
C THR A 52 10.44 -6.43 -12.59
N ARG A 53 11.32 -7.44 -12.67
CA ARG A 53 10.99 -8.68 -13.40
C ARG A 53 10.35 -9.72 -12.48
N HIS A 54 10.32 -9.48 -11.19
CA HIS A 54 9.64 -10.37 -10.25
C HIS A 54 8.14 -10.11 -10.26
N LYS A 55 7.37 -11.15 -10.03
CA LYS A 55 5.92 -11.03 -10.00
C LYS A 55 5.46 -10.13 -8.85
N VAL A 56 4.59 -9.18 -9.16
CA VAL A 56 3.96 -8.29 -8.18
C VAL A 56 2.56 -8.82 -7.87
N GLY A 57 2.29 -9.07 -6.60
CA GLY A 57 0.98 -9.49 -6.13
C GLY A 57 0.19 -8.35 -5.51
N LEU A 58 -1.05 -8.63 -5.16
CA LEU A 58 -1.94 -7.68 -4.52
C LEU A 58 -2.63 -8.34 -3.33
N VAL A 59 -2.54 -7.70 -2.16
CA VAL A 59 -3.35 -8.06 -1.00
C VAL A 59 -4.55 -7.12 -0.99
N GLN A 60 -5.71 -7.65 -1.32
CA GLN A 60 -6.91 -6.85 -1.49
C GLN A 60 -7.53 -6.42 -0.18
N TYR A 61 -8.35 -5.39 -0.24
CA TYR A 61 -9.11 -4.87 0.87
C TYR A 61 -9.84 -5.96 1.66
N ALA A 62 -10.48 -6.90 0.95
CA ALA A 62 -11.21 -7.99 1.60
C ALA A 62 -10.32 -8.84 2.52
N THR A 63 -9.04 -8.99 2.20
CA THR A 63 -8.09 -9.70 3.04
C THR A 63 -7.62 -8.82 4.19
N VAL A 64 -7.37 -7.54 3.92
CA VAL A 64 -6.87 -6.60 4.94
C VAL A 64 -7.87 -6.45 6.09
N ILE A 65 -9.16 -6.41 5.79
CA ILE A 65 -10.18 -6.26 6.85
C ILE A 65 -10.31 -7.50 7.73
N GLN A 66 -9.75 -8.63 7.32
CA GLN A 66 -9.76 -9.84 8.14
C GLN A 66 -8.66 -9.83 9.22
N GLY A 67 -7.74 -8.88 9.15
CA GLY A 67 -6.73 -8.70 10.17
C GLY A 67 -5.32 -9.08 9.73
N ALA A 68 -4.35 -8.85 10.62
CA ALA A 68 -2.93 -9.06 10.33
C ALA A 68 -2.59 -10.51 9.99
N ALA A 69 -3.22 -11.47 10.63
CA ALA A 69 -2.97 -12.89 10.38
C ALA A 69 -3.32 -13.26 8.93
N ALA A 70 -4.47 -12.77 8.43
CA ALA A 70 -4.90 -13.02 7.07
C ALA A 70 -3.94 -12.38 6.06
N VAL A 71 -3.46 -11.19 6.36
CA VAL A 71 -2.47 -10.49 5.51
C VAL A 71 -1.16 -11.27 5.47
N ARG A 72 -0.67 -11.74 6.62
CA ARG A 72 0.56 -12.55 6.68
C ARG A 72 0.43 -13.82 5.85
N GLU A 73 -0.71 -14.48 5.94
CA GLU A 73 -0.95 -15.70 5.19
C GLU A 73 -0.98 -15.44 3.69
N ALA A 74 -1.62 -14.35 3.27
CA ALA A 74 -1.65 -13.94 1.86
C ALA A 74 -0.25 -13.66 1.33
N LEU A 75 0.57 -12.93 2.11
CA LEU A 75 1.95 -12.63 1.74
C LEU A 75 2.80 -13.91 1.65
N ALA A 76 2.63 -14.82 2.60
CA ALA A 76 3.34 -16.09 2.57
C ALA A 76 2.97 -16.92 1.36
N GLY A 77 1.68 -16.93 0.99
CA GLY A 77 1.21 -17.61 -0.21
C GLY A 77 1.82 -17.06 -1.49
N MET A 78 1.91 -15.74 -1.57
CA MET A 78 2.56 -15.08 -2.70
C MET A 78 4.03 -15.45 -2.82
N GLY A 79 4.74 -15.48 -1.68
CA GLY A 79 6.14 -15.87 -1.64
C GLY A 79 6.37 -17.29 -2.12
N ARG A 80 5.51 -18.22 -1.70
CA ARG A 80 5.57 -19.62 -2.16
C ARG A 80 5.33 -19.74 -3.65
N GLY A 81 4.53 -18.85 -4.23
CA GLY A 81 4.28 -18.81 -5.67
C GLY A 81 5.34 -18.07 -6.48
N GLY A 82 6.47 -17.69 -5.86
CA GLY A 82 7.55 -16.99 -6.54
C GLY A 82 7.43 -15.47 -6.57
N GLY A 83 6.40 -14.91 -5.95
CA GLY A 83 6.22 -13.45 -5.86
C GLY A 83 7.24 -12.83 -4.90
N ARG A 84 7.77 -11.69 -5.27
CA ARG A 84 8.76 -10.96 -4.48
C ARG A 84 8.24 -9.65 -3.94
N HIS A 85 7.22 -9.10 -4.55
CA HIS A 85 6.67 -7.79 -4.19
C HIS A 85 5.16 -7.89 -4.09
N ALA A 86 4.59 -7.09 -3.20
CA ALA A 86 3.14 -7.02 -3.04
C ALA A 86 2.71 -5.59 -2.78
N ILE A 87 1.63 -5.21 -3.42
CA ILE A 87 0.89 -3.98 -3.11
C ILE A 87 -0.23 -4.38 -2.15
N LEU A 88 -0.45 -3.55 -1.14
CA LEU A 88 -1.46 -3.83 -0.11
C LEU A 88 -2.47 -2.70 -0.08
N ASP A 89 -3.75 -3.05 -0.14
CA ASP A 89 -4.83 -2.08 -0.06
C ASP A 89 -4.91 -1.46 1.33
N SER A 90 -5.19 -0.18 1.39
CA SER A 90 -5.46 0.49 2.65
C SER A 90 -6.33 1.72 2.41
N ILE A 91 -7.40 1.85 3.17
CA ILE A 91 -8.37 2.94 3.04
C ILE A 91 -8.40 3.80 4.31
N THR A 92 -8.24 3.20 5.47
CA THR A 92 -8.33 3.88 6.76
C THR A 92 -7.03 3.73 7.54
N ASP A 93 -6.87 4.54 8.59
CA ASP A 93 -5.74 4.43 9.50
C ASP A 93 -5.69 3.05 10.17
N GLN A 94 -6.86 2.46 10.42
CA GLN A 94 -6.92 1.11 11.00
C GLN A 94 -6.30 0.07 10.06
N HIS A 95 -6.50 0.20 8.77
CA HIS A 95 -5.86 -0.67 7.79
C HIS A 95 -4.34 -0.52 7.82
N LEU A 96 -3.85 0.71 7.97
CA LEU A 96 -2.42 0.96 8.07
C LEU A 96 -1.81 0.30 9.31
N LEU A 97 -2.52 0.34 10.44
CA LEU A 97 -2.06 -0.35 11.65
C LEU A 97 -2.01 -1.85 11.44
N THR A 98 -3.03 -2.41 10.81
CA THR A 98 -3.08 -3.84 10.47
C THR A 98 -1.92 -4.23 9.57
N LEU A 99 -1.65 -3.44 8.54
CA LEU A 99 -0.55 -3.69 7.61
C LEU A 99 0.80 -3.58 8.30
N GLY A 100 0.98 -2.59 9.17
CA GLY A 100 2.22 -2.45 9.93
C GLY A 100 2.49 -3.66 10.79
N GLU A 101 1.47 -4.17 11.47
CA GLU A 101 1.58 -5.37 12.29
C GLU A 101 1.91 -6.59 11.42
N ALA A 102 1.24 -6.76 10.29
CA ALA A 102 1.47 -7.88 9.40
C ALA A 102 2.87 -7.85 8.77
N CYS A 103 3.39 -6.66 8.51
CA CYS A 103 4.68 -6.49 7.82
C CYS A 103 5.87 -6.39 8.76
N ALA A 104 5.67 -6.50 10.07
CA ALA A 104 6.74 -6.33 11.05
C ALA A 104 7.91 -7.30 10.84
N ASP A 105 7.64 -8.50 10.35
CA ASP A 105 8.65 -9.53 10.14
C ASP A 105 9.25 -9.52 8.73
N LEU A 106 8.84 -8.61 7.87
CA LEU A 106 9.37 -8.54 6.51
C LEU A 106 10.73 -7.85 6.49
N LYS A 107 11.57 -8.28 5.56
CA LYS A 107 12.89 -7.69 5.39
C LYS A 107 12.83 -6.24 4.92
N LEU A 108 11.82 -5.91 4.13
CA LEU A 108 11.63 -4.57 3.61
C LEU A 108 10.15 -4.28 3.43
N ALA A 109 9.71 -3.20 4.03
CA ALA A 109 8.38 -2.67 3.79
C ALA A 109 8.52 -1.17 3.54
N THR A 110 7.73 -0.65 2.62
CA THR A 110 7.74 0.78 2.30
C THR A 110 6.31 1.26 2.13
N GLY A 111 6.10 2.54 2.36
CA GLY A 111 4.77 3.11 2.25
C GLY A 111 4.73 4.50 2.84
N GLY A 112 3.54 4.95 3.18
CA GLY A 112 3.38 6.19 3.88
C GLY A 112 3.99 6.12 5.28
N SER A 113 4.29 7.27 5.85
CA SER A 113 4.96 7.38 7.15
C SER A 113 4.28 6.59 8.26
N LEU A 114 2.96 6.46 8.21
CA LEU A 114 2.21 5.77 9.24
C LEU A 114 2.51 4.27 9.26
N VAL A 115 2.62 3.66 8.09
CA VAL A 115 2.99 2.25 7.99
C VAL A 115 4.40 2.02 8.51
N ALA A 116 5.33 2.86 8.12
CA ALA A 116 6.71 2.77 8.56
C ALA A 116 6.84 2.95 10.07
N THR A 117 6.12 3.91 10.63
CA THR A 117 6.13 4.16 12.07
C THR A 117 5.62 2.94 12.83
N ASN A 118 4.56 2.32 12.38
CA ASN A 118 4.00 1.17 13.05
C ASN A 118 4.96 -0.04 12.97
N ALA A 119 5.59 -0.23 11.82
CA ALA A 119 6.56 -1.31 11.65
C ALA A 119 7.78 -1.12 12.54
N LEU A 120 8.22 0.10 12.73
CA LEU A 120 9.35 0.41 13.60
C LEU A 120 9.04 0.24 15.09
N THR A 121 7.79 0.35 15.45
CA THR A 121 7.36 0.20 16.83
C THR A 121 7.39 -1.25 17.30
N VAL A 122 7.29 -2.15 16.38
CA VAL A 122 7.29 -3.59 16.68
C VAL A 122 8.71 -4.13 16.75
#